data_a803780842b549c035f3f0c8faf107c8
#
_entry.id   a803780842b549c035f3f0c8faf107c8
#
_cell.length_a   1.000
_cell.length_b   1.000
_cell.length_c   1.000
_cell.angle_alpha   90.00
_cell.angle_beta   90.00
_cell.angle_gamma   90.00
#
_symmetry.space_group_name_H-M   'P 1'
#
loop_
_entity.id
_entity.type
_entity.pdbx_description
1 polymer ?
#
loop_
_entity_poly.entity_id
_entity_poly.type
_entity_poly.pdbx_seq_one_letter_code
_entity_poly.pdbx_strand_id
1 'polypeptide(L)'
;MFTAEWYDIPVASKANLLSEADWQTLIAVKSAVNKFIETARTAKIVGSNLSAKVELWADAELKDVLDRLDDELRFVMITSQVLVNAFDATQGEASDLAGLNVQVSAADGEKCVRCWHVLPDVNTHVTHPGLCGRCIINLPTGQGEERKYA
;
A
#
# COMPACT_ATOMS: atom_id res chain seq x y z
N MET A 1 40.74 5.77 6.14
CA MET A 1 40.51 5.41 4.72
C MET A 1 39.62 4.17 4.72
N PHE A 2 38.37 4.27 4.29
CA PHE A 2 37.43 3.15 4.29
C PHE A 2 37.59 2.40 2.97
N THR A 3 38.16 1.21 3.02
CA THR A 3 38.33 0.29 1.88
C THR A 3 37.27 -0.81 1.98
N ALA A 4 35.99 -0.45 1.96
CA ALA A 4 34.93 -1.44 1.82
C ALA A 4 34.73 -1.75 0.35
N GLU A 5 34.87 -3.02 -0.02
CA GLU A 5 34.46 -3.50 -1.34
C GLU A 5 32.94 -3.63 -1.38
N TRP A 6 32.36 -3.30 -2.53
CA TRP A 6 30.93 -3.57 -2.77
C TRP A 6 30.73 -5.09 -2.85
N TYR A 7 29.75 -5.61 -2.10
CA TYR A 7 29.39 -7.01 -2.24
C TYR A 7 28.70 -7.27 -3.59
N ASP A 8 28.84 -8.47 -4.10
CA ASP A 8 28.14 -8.90 -5.30
C ASP A 8 26.62 -8.85 -5.06
N ILE A 9 25.91 -8.09 -5.91
CA ILE A 9 24.47 -7.97 -5.83
C ILE A 9 23.86 -9.32 -6.21
N PRO A 10 23.03 -9.94 -5.34
CA PRO A 10 22.36 -11.18 -5.67
C PRO A 10 21.53 -11.00 -6.94
N VAL A 11 21.64 -11.93 -7.87
CA VAL A 11 20.77 -11.96 -9.04
C VAL A 11 19.34 -12.22 -8.57
N ALA A 12 18.40 -11.37 -9.00
CA ALA A 12 17.00 -11.53 -8.67
C ALA A 12 16.53 -12.94 -9.08
N SER A 13 15.86 -13.63 -8.17
CA SER A 13 15.29 -14.94 -8.46
C SER A 13 14.29 -14.84 -9.61
N LYS A 14 14.38 -15.76 -10.59
CA LYS A 14 13.40 -15.87 -11.67
C LYS A 14 12.00 -16.29 -11.19
N ALA A 15 11.85 -16.60 -9.90
CA ALA A 15 10.58 -16.88 -9.25
C ALA A 15 9.78 -15.59 -8.93
N ASN A 16 10.12 -14.46 -9.53
CA ASN A 16 9.37 -13.23 -9.36
C ASN A 16 7.94 -13.41 -9.90
N LEU A 17 7.00 -13.24 -9.02
CA LEU A 17 5.57 -13.35 -9.28
C LEU A 17 5.05 -12.16 -10.12
N LEU A 18 5.84 -11.09 -10.23
CA LEU A 18 5.59 -9.90 -11.03
C LEU A 18 6.72 -9.71 -12.03
N SER A 19 6.37 -9.40 -13.27
CA SER A 19 7.30 -9.03 -14.32
C SER A 19 7.81 -7.59 -14.14
N GLU A 20 8.85 -7.22 -14.89
CA GLU A 20 9.31 -5.83 -14.95
C GLU A 20 8.21 -4.89 -15.47
N ALA A 21 7.40 -5.34 -16.44
CA ALA A 21 6.27 -4.58 -16.95
C ALA A 21 5.19 -4.35 -15.88
N ASP A 22 4.89 -5.37 -15.05
CA ASP A 22 3.97 -5.23 -13.93
C ASP A 22 4.48 -4.18 -12.94
N TRP A 23 5.78 -4.18 -12.63
CA TRP A 23 6.38 -3.16 -11.76
C TRP A 23 6.29 -1.76 -12.33
N GLN A 24 6.50 -1.58 -13.65
CA GLN A 24 6.31 -0.28 -14.30
C GLN A 24 4.85 0.19 -14.20
N THR A 25 3.90 -0.73 -14.37
CA THR A 25 2.48 -0.44 -14.16
C THR A 25 2.19 0.01 -12.73
N LEU A 26 2.71 -0.71 -11.73
CA LEU A 26 2.55 -0.34 -10.32
C LEU A 26 3.14 1.04 -9.99
N ILE A 27 4.30 1.38 -10.56
CA ILE A 27 4.93 2.69 -10.41
C ILE A 27 4.05 3.79 -11.03
N ALA A 28 3.46 3.53 -12.19
CA ALA A 28 2.55 4.47 -12.84
C ALA A 28 1.28 4.70 -12.01
N VAL A 29 0.65 3.62 -11.51
CA VAL A 29 -0.50 3.69 -10.60
C VAL A 29 -0.15 4.45 -9.32
N LYS A 30 0.98 4.13 -8.68
CA LYS A 30 1.44 4.84 -7.49
C LYS A 30 1.65 6.33 -7.74
N SER A 31 2.21 6.69 -8.90
CA SER A 31 2.40 8.09 -9.28
C SER A 31 1.06 8.82 -9.41
N ALA A 32 0.06 8.19 -10.04
CA ALA A 32 -1.28 8.74 -10.13
C ALA A 32 -1.91 8.90 -8.74
N VAL A 33 -1.90 7.86 -7.92
CA VAL A 33 -2.44 7.86 -6.55
C VAL A 33 -1.82 8.97 -5.69
N ASN A 34 -0.51 9.18 -5.78
CA ASN A 34 0.17 10.21 -4.99
C ASN A 34 -0.36 11.62 -5.28
N LYS A 35 -0.79 11.92 -6.50
CA LYS A 35 -1.40 13.22 -6.84
C LYS A 35 -2.71 13.44 -6.08
N PHE A 36 -3.54 12.40 -6.01
CA PHE A 36 -4.80 12.46 -5.23
C PHE A 36 -4.55 12.56 -3.73
N ILE A 37 -3.54 11.86 -3.20
CA ILE A 37 -3.15 11.98 -1.78
C ILE A 37 -2.71 13.42 -1.47
N GLU A 38 -1.91 14.06 -2.34
CA GLU A 38 -1.50 15.44 -2.13
C GLU A 38 -2.67 16.43 -2.21
N THR A 39 -3.64 16.20 -3.10
CA THR A 39 -4.88 16.96 -3.14
C THR A 39 -5.67 16.79 -1.84
N ALA A 40 -5.84 15.57 -1.35
CA ALA A 40 -6.53 15.27 -0.10
C ALA A 40 -5.80 15.85 1.13
N ARG A 41 -4.46 15.92 1.12
CA ARG A 41 -3.65 16.58 2.17
C ARG A 41 -3.89 18.09 2.16
N THR A 42 -3.88 18.70 0.99
CA THR A 42 -4.16 20.14 0.84
C THR A 42 -5.56 20.50 1.31
N ALA A 43 -6.53 19.64 1.02
CA ALA A 43 -7.91 19.76 1.51
C ALA A 43 -8.08 19.36 3.00
N LYS A 44 -7.00 18.94 3.69
CA LYS A 44 -6.99 18.46 5.09
C LYS A 44 -7.92 17.27 5.36
N ILE A 45 -8.19 16.45 4.34
CA ILE A 45 -8.92 15.19 4.45
C ILE A 45 -8.05 14.15 5.13
N VAL A 46 -6.75 14.12 4.77
CA VAL A 46 -5.73 13.24 5.38
C VAL A 46 -4.55 14.06 5.89
N GLY A 47 -3.95 13.62 7.01
CA GLY A 47 -2.78 14.27 7.59
C GLY A 47 -1.45 13.76 7.05
N SER A 48 -1.43 12.49 6.63
CA SER A 48 -0.26 11.80 6.07
C SER A 48 -0.72 10.67 5.15
N ASN A 49 0.20 10.15 4.33
CA ASN A 49 -0.10 8.98 3.48
C ASN A 49 -0.60 7.79 4.30
N LEU A 50 0.02 7.55 5.48
CA LEU A 50 -0.37 6.47 6.40
C LEU A 50 -1.68 6.73 7.15
N SER A 51 -2.37 7.84 6.92
CA SER A 51 -3.74 8.07 7.39
C SER A 51 -4.76 8.01 6.24
N ALA A 52 -4.32 7.61 5.04
CA ALA A 52 -5.16 7.54 3.86
C ALA A 52 -5.70 6.12 3.62
N LYS A 53 -6.96 6.06 3.20
CA LYS A 53 -7.62 4.96 2.51
C LYS A 53 -7.73 5.36 1.04
N VAL A 54 -7.31 4.48 0.16
CA VAL A 54 -7.36 4.66 -1.29
C VAL A 54 -8.31 3.63 -1.88
N GLU A 55 -9.25 4.09 -2.69
CA GLU A 55 -10.14 3.23 -3.48
C GLU A 55 -9.80 3.43 -4.95
N LEU A 56 -9.53 2.33 -5.63
CA LEU A 56 -9.13 2.28 -7.03
C LEU A 56 -10.24 1.59 -7.82
N TRP A 57 -10.65 2.18 -8.93
CA TRP A 57 -11.49 1.55 -9.93
C TRP A 57 -10.63 1.41 -11.18
N ALA A 58 -10.22 0.18 -11.45
CA ALA A 58 -9.24 -0.15 -12.47
C ALA A 58 -9.86 -1.02 -13.57
N ASP A 59 -9.45 -0.80 -14.81
CA ASP A 59 -9.80 -1.70 -15.91
C ASP A 59 -9.24 -3.12 -15.69
N ALA A 60 -9.59 -4.05 -16.54
CA ALA A 60 -9.27 -5.45 -16.34
C ALA A 60 -7.74 -5.71 -16.30
N GLU A 61 -6.96 -4.98 -17.11
CA GLU A 61 -5.51 -5.17 -17.20
C GLU A 61 -4.81 -4.63 -15.95
N LEU A 62 -5.15 -3.42 -15.54
CA LEU A 62 -4.61 -2.83 -14.31
C LEU A 62 -5.03 -3.63 -13.08
N LYS A 63 -6.31 -4.01 -13.03
CA LYS A 63 -6.86 -4.77 -11.90
C LYS A 63 -6.14 -6.11 -11.72
N ASP A 64 -5.85 -6.85 -12.80
CA ASP A 64 -5.13 -8.12 -12.73
C ASP A 64 -3.75 -7.96 -12.06
N VAL A 65 -3.02 -6.90 -12.39
CA VAL A 65 -1.71 -6.60 -11.77
C VAL A 65 -1.86 -6.22 -10.30
N LEU A 66 -2.83 -5.36 -9.98
CA LEU A 66 -3.05 -4.88 -8.62
C LEU A 66 -3.53 -5.98 -7.68
N ASP A 67 -4.44 -6.84 -8.12
CA ASP A 67 -4.99 -7.93 -7.33
C ASP A 67 -3.94 -8.97 -6.94
N ARG A 68 -2.86 -9.15 -7.72
CA ARG A 68 -1.76 -10.07 -7.38
C ARG A 68 -1.04 -9.68 -6.09
N LEU A 69 -1.04 -8.39 -5.73
CA LEU A 69 -0.40 -7.91 -4.52
C LEU A 69 -1.30 -8.07 -3.29
N ASP A 70 -2.60 -8.20 -3.46
CA ASP A 70 -3.57 -8.31 -2.37
C ASP A 70 -3.32 -7.24 -1.28
N ASP A 71 -3.24 -7.62 -0.01
CA ASP A 71 -2.99 -6.69 1.11
C ASP A 71 -1.62 -5.98 1.02
N GLU A 72 -0.63 -6.55 0.31
CA GLU A 72 0.68 -5.94 0.16
C GLU A 72 0.65 -4.66 -0.70
N LEU A 73 -0.39 -4.46 -1.52
CA LEU A 73 -0.54 -3.27 -2.34
C LEU A 73 -0.50 -1.98 -1.50
N ARG A 74 -1.06 -1.99 -0.30
CA ARG A 74 -1.01 -0.83 0.61
C ARG A 74 0.41 -0.43 1.01
N PHE A 75 1.35 -1.37 1.06
CA PHE A 75 2.75 -1.06 1.38
C PHE A 75 3.44 -0.45 0.16
N VAL A 76 3.14 -0.93 -1.04
CA VAL A 76 3.63 -0.32 -2.28
C VAL A 76 3.11 1.11 -2.39
N MET A 77 1.83 1.36 -2.09
CA MET A 77 1.22 2.71 -2.12
C MET A 77 1.61 3.58 -0.92
N ILE A 78 2.16 2.98 0.17
CA ILE A 78 2.50 3.65 1.44
C ILE A 78 1.25 4.28 2.06
N THR A 79 0.16 3.52 2.12
CA THR A 79 -1.13 3.92 2.69
C THR A 79 -1.61 2.90 3.71
N SER A 80 -2.60 3.24 4.53
CA SER A 80 -3.16 2.30 5.50
C SER A 80 -4.08 1.27 4.87
N GLN A 81 -4.85 1.68 3.88
CA GLN A 81 -5.86 0.82 3.24
C GLN A 81 -5.86 1.09 1.74
N VAL A 82 -5.96 0.03 0.93
CA VAL A 82 -6.19 0.10 -0.52
C VAL A 82 -7.28 -0.90 -0.87
N LEU A 83 -8.27 -0.46 -1.63
CA LEU A 83 -9.32 -1.30 -2.19
C LEU A 83 -9.26 -1.21 -3.71
N VAL A 84 -9.31 -2.35 -4.38
CA VAL A 84 -9.31 -2.43 -5.85
C VAL A 84 -10.64 -2.95 -6.34
N ASN A 85 -11.32 -2.14 -7.13
CA ASN A 85 -12.64 -2.43 -7.70
C ASN A 85 -12.53 -2.54 -9.22
N ALA A 86 -13.50 -3.21 -9.85
CA ALA A 86 -13.63 -3.16 -11.29
C ALA A 86 -13.95 -1.73 -11.76
N PHE A 87 -13.47 -1.36 -12.94
CA PHE A 87 -13.65 -0.02 -13.48
C PHE A 87 -15.12 0.39 -13.53
N ASP A 88 -15.42 1.54 -12.97
CA ASP A 88 -16.71 2.20 -13.02
C ASP A 88 -16.48 3.70 -13.21
N ALA A 89 -16.90 4.22 -14.36
CA ALA A 89 -16.72 5.63 -14.71
C ALA A 89 -17.51 6.60 -13.81
N THR A 90 -18.47 6.09 -13.03
CA THR A 90 -19.27 6.90 -12.09
C THR A 90 -18.67 7.00 -10.71
N GLN A 91 -17.60 6.23 -10.43
CA GLN A 91 -16.96 6.14 -9.13
C GLN A 91 -15.55 6.75 -9.18
N GLY A 92 -15.19 7.43 -8.09
CA GLY A 92 -13.91 8.12 -7.98
C GLY A 92 -13.73 9.27 -8.98
N GLU A 93 -12.53 9.79 -9.05
CA GLU A 93 -12.13 10.82 -9.99
C GLU A 93 -11.16 10.22 -11.02
N ALA A 94 -11.32 10.59 -12.29
CA ALA A 94 -10.45 10.10 -13.37
C ALA A 94 -8.99 10.56 -13.12
N SER A 95 -8.06 9.62 -13.18
CA SER A 95 -6.64 9.93 -13.12
C SER A 95 -6.07 10.24 -14.50
N ASP A 96 -4.80 10.65 -14.54
CA ASP A 96 -4.05 10.81 -15.79
C ASP A 96 -3.59 9.47 -16.39
N LEU A 97 -3.79 8.37 -15.68
CA LEU A 97 -3.59 7.02 -16.19
C LEU A 97 -4.92 6.48 -16.72
N ALA A 98 -4.97 6.18 -18.01
CA ALA A 98 -6.17 5.65 -18.66
C ALA A 98 -6.64 4.36 -17.97
N GLY A 99 -7.95 4.19 -17.81
CA GLY A 99 -8.53 3.02 -17.16
C GLY A 99 -8.43 3.00 -15.63
N LEU A 100 -8.04 4.13 -14.99
CA LEU A 100 -7.92 4.23 -13.54
C LEU A 100 -8.66 5.46 -13.01
N ASN A 101 -9.64 5.22 -12.15
CA ASN A 101 -10.20 6.24 -11.27
C ASN A 101 -9.72 6.03 -9.83
N VAL A 102 -9.59 7.13 -9.10
CA VAL A 102 -9.02 7.13 -7.74
C VAL A 102 -9.93 7.95 -6.81
N GLN A 103 -10.11 7.45 -5.60
CA GLN A 103 -10.68 8.22 -4.49
C GLN A 103 -9.80 8.07 -3.27
N VAL A 104 -9.57 9.19 -2.58
CA VAL A 104 -8.79 9.21 -1.32
C VAL A 104 -9.68 9.73 -0.21
N SER A 105 -9.73 8.99 0.88
CA SER A 105 -10.43 9.36 2.11
C SER A 105 -9.54 9.10 3.33
N ALA A 106 -10.00 9.55 4.51
CA ALA A 106 -9.35 9.15 5.76
C ALA A 106 -9.53 7.66 5.99
N ALA A 107 -8.47 6.98 6.45
CA ALA A 107 -8.52 5.57 6.79
C ALA A 107 -9.37 5.35 8.05
N ASP A 108 -10.11 4.23 8.07
CA ASP A 108 -10.95 3.84 9.18
C ASP A 108 -10.14 3.18 10.30
N GLY A 109 -10.45 3.51 11.56
CA GLY A 109 -9.84 2.90 12.75
C GLY A 109 -8.91 3.82 13.53
N GLU A 110 -8.00 3.20 14.28
CA GLU A 110 -7.07 3.88 15.18
C GLU A 110 -5.62 3.77 14.66
N LYS A 111 -4.79 4.73 15.05
CA LYS A 111 -3.38 4.74 14.64
C LYS A 111 -2.56 3.76 15.48
N CYS A 112 -1.93 2.80 14.82
CA CYS A 112 -0.96 1.91 15.47
C CYS A 112 0.28 2.69 15.92
N VAL A 113 0.66 2.57 17.19
CA VAL A 113 1.80 3.32 17.77
C VAL A 113 3.16 2.86 17.23
N ARG A 114 3.24 1.67 16.62
CA ARG A 114 4.49 1.11 16.07
C ARG A 114 4.65 1.39 14.58
N CYS A 115 3.67 1.02 13.74
CA CYS A 115 3.80 1.15 12.28
C CYS A 115 3.12 2.39 11.72
N TRP A 116 2.31 3.08 12.53
CA TRP A 116 1.59 4.32 12.21
C TRP A 116 0.47 4.19 11.18
N HIS A 117 0.18 2.98 10.70
CA HIS A 117 -1.02 2.75 9.91
C HIS A 117 -2.27 2.97 10.77
N VAL A 118 -3.32 3.47 10.16
CA VAL A 118 -4.65 3.61 10.76
C VAL A 118 -5.46 2.38 10.36
N LEU A 119 -5.81 1.55 11.32
CA LEU A 119 -6.42 0.24 11.08
C LEU A 119 -7.53 -0.04 12.11
N PRO A 120 -8.61 -0.73 11.71
CA PRO A 120 -9.75 -0.99 12.59
C PRO A 120 -9.45 -2.00 13.72
N ASP A 121 -8.40 -2.79 13.60
CA ASP A 121 -7.99 -3.79 14.58
C ASP A 121 -7.09 -3.24 15.70
N VAL A 122 -6.62 -2.00 15.58
CA VAL A 122 -5.87 -1.33 16.66
C VAL A 122 -6.78 -1.15 17.87
N ASN A 123 -6.25 -1.43 19.07
CA ASN A 123 -7.00 -1.45 20.34
C ASN A 123 -8.01 -2.60 20.53
N THR A 124 -8.10 -3.54 19.59
CA THR A 124 -8.92 -4.75 19.78
C THR A 124 -8.19 -5.87 20.53
N HIS A 125 -6.86 -5.77 20.62
CA HIS A 125 -5.99 -6.77 21.23
C HIS A 125 -5.71 -6.44 22.71
N VAL A 126 -6.32 -7.15 23.63
CA VAL A 126 -6.26 -6.88 25.09
C VAL A 126 -4.83 -6.88 25.63
N THR A 127 -3.98 -7.80 25.14
CA THR A 127 -2.57 -7.95 25.62
C THR A 127 -1.62 -6.90 25.03
N HIS A 128 -2.00 -6.26 23.94
CA HIS A 128 -1.15 -5.30 23.21
C HIS A 128 -1.99 -4.10 22.74
N PRO A 129 -2.53 -3.30 23.66
CA PRO A 129 -3.29 -2.12 23.28
C PRO A 129 -2.41 -1.15 22.47
N GLY A 130 -3.00 -0.49 21.50
CA GLY A 130 -2.29 0.45 20.61
C GLY A 130 -1.53 -0.20 19.45
N LEU A 131 -1.45 -1.53 19.37
CA LEU A 131 -0.83 -2.24 18.26
C LEU A 131 -1.90 -2.85 17.34
N CYS A 132 -1.61 -2.86 16.03
CA CYS A 132 -2.37 -3.65 15.06
C CYS A 132 -1.90 -5.12 15.07
N GLY A 133 -2.73 -6.04 14.57
CA GLY A 133 -2.43 -7.47 14.51
C GLY A 133 -1.11 -7.78 13.81
N ARG A 134 -0.83 -7.09 12.69
CA ARG A 134 0.45 -7.22 12.00
C ARG A 134 1.65 -6.88 12.89
N CYS A 135 1.58 -5.82 13.66
CA CYS A 135 2.66 -5.45 14.57
C CYS A 135 2.83 -6.45 15.70
N ILE A 136 1.75 -7.09 16.15
CA ILE A 136 1.78 -8.12 17.19
C ILE A 136 2.49 -9.37 16.71
N ILE A 137 2.15 -9.89 15.51
CA ILE A 137 2.83 -11.09 14.96
C ILE A 137 4.30 -10.85 14.64
N ASN A 138 4.71 -9.58 14.47
CA ASN A 138 6.10 -9.15 14.26
C ASN A 138 6.81 -8.72 15.55
N LEU A 139 6.29 -9.07 16.72
CA LEU A 139 7.03 -8.95 17.98
C LEU A 139 8.08 -10.09 18.09
N PRO A 140 9.10 -9.96 18.96
CA PRO A 140 10.11 -11.01 19.14
C PRO A 140 9.55 -12.37 19.53
N THR A 141 8.35 -12.40 20.12
CA THR A 141 7.61 -13.62 20.49
C THR A 141 6.64 -14.08 19.42
N GLY A 142 6.46 -13.32 18.36
CA GLY A 142 5.58 -13.63 17.25
C GLY A 142 6.23 -14.53 16.21
N GLN A 143 5.41 -14.99 15.25
CA GLN A 143 5.88 -15.85 14.16
C GLN A 143 6.50 -15.05 12.99
N GLY A 144 6.30 -13.74 12.99
CA GLY A 144 6.60 -12.88 11.84
C GLY A 144 5.54 -12.98 10.74
N GLU A 145 5.52 -12.02 9.84
CA GLU A 145 4.68 -12.06 8.65
C GLU A 145 5.51 -12.52 7.44
N GLU A 146 4.88 -13.27 6.55
CA GLU A 146 5.45 -13.59 5.25
C GLU A 146 4.95 -12.57 4.22
N ARG A 147 5.87 -12.02 3.44
CA ARG A 147 5.57 -11.12 2.33
C ARG A 147 6.21 -11.61 1.05
N LYS A 148 5.57 -11.29 -0.08
CA LYS A 148 6.03 -11.69 -1.40
C LYS A 148 6.59 -10.51 -2.20
N TYR A 149 6.08 -9.31 -1.97
CA TYR A 149 6.34 -8.15 -2.84
C TYR A 149 6.83 -6.91 -2.09
N ALA A 150 6.42 -6.66 -0.85
CA ALA A 150 6.70 -5.41 -0.15
C ALA A 150 6.96 -5.59 1.36
#